data_7128997e4d09f8be5da84bc67898861a
#
_entry.id   7128997e4d09f8be5da84bc67898861a
#
_cell.length_a   1.000
_cell.length_b   1.000
_cell.length_c   1.000
_cell.angle_alpha   90.00
_cell.angle_beta   90.00
_cell.angle_gamma   90.00
#
_symmetry.space_group_name_H-M   'P 1'
#
loop_
_entity.id
_entity.type
_entity.pdbx_description
1 polymer ?
#
loop_
_entity_poly.entity_id
_entity_poly.type
_entity_poly.pdbx_seq_one_letter_code
_entity_poly.pdbx_strand_id
1 'polypeptide(L)'
;DPGLEKYSIYPKDKADAVICIDVVEHIPEKDVINFIDNIFKLSNKFIFLNIACYPAVKSLPDGRNVHLSIKEPNEWKEIISNIRIKYPNIYPYIICSTNRKKFISLF
;
A
#
# COMPACT_ATOMS: atom_id res chain seq x y z
N ASP A 1 -11.26 11.14 -5.37
CA ASP A 1 -9.90 11.59 -5.16
C ASP A 1 -9.11 11.58 -6.46
N PRO A 2 -8.64 12.75 -6.94
CA PRO A 2 -7.85 12.81 -8.18
C PRO A 2 -6.61 11.91 -8.13
N GLY A 3 -6.01 11.76 -6.96
CA GLY A 3 -4.86 10.87 -6.80
C GLY A 3 -5.24 9.42 -7.02
N LEU A 4 -6.40 9.01 -6.53
CA LEU A 4 -6.88 7.65 -6.68
C LEU A 4 -7.17 7.32 -8.15
N GLU A 5 -7.79 8.23 -8.89
CA GLU A 5 -8.02 8.04 -10.32
C GLU A 5 -6.71 7.83 -11.06
N LYS A 6 -5.69 8.60 -10.71
CA LYS A 6 -4.37 8.47 -11.31
C LYS A 6 -3.77 7.09 -11.07
N TYR A 7 -4.00 6.52 -9.90
CA TYR A 7 -3.46 5.20 -9.55
C TYR A 7 -4.36 4.05 -10.00
N SER A 8 -5.58 4.32 -10.42
CA SER A 8 -6.47 3.29 -10.94
C SER A 8 -6.19 2.94 -12.40
N ILE A 9 -5.31 3.68 -13.08
CA ILE A 9 -4.89 3.39 -14.43
C ILE A 9 -3.74 2.39 -14.37
N TYR A 10 -4.08 1.10 -14.50
CA TYR A 10 -3.09 0.03 -14.45
C TYR A 10 -2.59 -0.31 -15.84
N PRO A 11 -1.33 -0.76 -15.97
CA PRO A 11 -0.83 -1.25 -17.25
C PRO A 11 -1.64 -2.48 -17.68
N LYS A 12 -1.82 -2.65 -18.99
CA LYS A 12 -2.55 -3.80 -19.52
C LYS A 12 -1.80 -5.11 -19.29
N ASP A 13 -0.49 -5.05 -19.33
CA ASP A 13 0.37 -6.21 -19.13
C ASP A 13 0.99 -6.16 -17.75
N LYS A 14 1.35 -7.34 -17.23
CA LYS A 14 2.05 -7.44 -15.96
C LYS A 14 3.45 -6.86 -16.11
N ALA A 15 3.93 -6.24 -15.03
CA ALA A 15 5.29 -5.74 -14.93
C ALA A 15 6.11 -6.66 -14.03
N ASP A 16 7.42 -6.68 -14.21
CA ASP A 16 8.31 -7.42 -13.31
C ASP A 16 8.24 -6.87 -11.88
N ALA A 17 8.09 -5.56 -11.75
CA ALA A 17 7.97 -4.90 -10.45
C ALA A 17 6.84 -3.87 -10.47
N VAL A 18 6.14 -3.77 -9.37
CA VAL A 18 5.18 -2.68 -9.13
C VAL A 18 5.65 -1.92 -7.90
N ILE A 19 5.75 -0.61 -8.03
CA ILE A 19 6.26 0.26 -6.96
C ILE A 19 5.18 1.26 -6.57
N CYS A 20 4.83 1.29 -5.28
CA CYS A 20 3.88 2.25 -4.73
C CYS A 20 4.49 2.90 -3.50
N ILE A 21 4.68 4.20 -3.57
CA ILE A 21 5.26 4.97 -2.46
C ILE A 21 4.22 5.97 -1.98
N ASP A 22 3.89 5.91 -0.69
CA ASP A 22 2.94 6.82 -0.04
C ASP A 22 1.56 6.83 -0.72
N VAL A 23 1.06 5.65 -1.06
CA VAL A 23 -0.25 5.47 -1.72
C VAL A 23 -1.23 4.71 -0.85
N VAL A 24 -0.82 3.58 -0.28
CA VAL A 24 -1.74 2.63 0.38
C VAL A 24 -2.46 3.26 1.57
N GLU A 25 -1.80 4.11 2.33
CA GLU A 25 -2.40 4.79 3.47
C GLU A 25 -3.47 5.80 3.09
N HIS A 26 -3.52 6.21 1.82
CA HIS A 26 -4.57 7.10 1.30
C HIS A 26 -5.80 6.34 0.79
N ILE A 27 -5.72 5.01 0.71
CA ILE A 27 -6.82 4.19 0.21
C ILE A 27 -7.85 4.00 1.33
N PRO A 28 -9.14 4.17 1.06
CA PRO A 28 -10.18 3.89 2.07
C PRO A 28 -10.06 2.46 2.59
N GLU A 29 -10.34 2.29 3.88
CA GLU A 29 -10.19 1.00 4.57
C GLU A 29 -10.86 -0.16 3.83
N LYS A 30 -12.06 0.08 3.30
CA LYS A 30 -12.83 -0.93 2.57
C LYS A 30 -12.16 -1.40 1.28
N ASP A 31 -11.26 -0.59 0.71
CA ASP A 31 -10.62 -0.86 -0.58
C ASP A 31 -9.18 -1.34 -0.47
N VAL A 32 -8.61 -1.30 0.74
CA VAL A 32 -7.19 -1.60 0.96
C VAL A 32 -6.80 -3.00 0.48
N ILE A 33 -7.57 -4.01 0.89
CA ILE A 33 -7.23 -5.40 0.57
C ILE A 33 -7.28 -5.63 -0.93
N ASN A 34 -8.32 -5.15 -1.60
CA ASN A 34 -8.46 -5.28 -3.04
C ASN A 34 -7.35 -4.53 -3.79
N PHE A 35 -6.98 -3.35 -3.29
CA PHE A 35 -5.91 -2.55 -3.89
C PHE A 35 -4.58 -3.30 -3.85
N ILE A 36 -4.20 -3.84 -2.69
CA ILE A 36 -2.95 -4.57 -2.54
C ILE A 36 -2.99 -5.88 -3.34
N ASP A 37 -4.11 -6.58 -3.34
CA ASP A 37 -4.27 -7.79 -4.13
C ASP A 37 -4.03 -7.50 -5.63
N ASN A 38 -4.56 -6.40 -6.14
CA ASN A 38 -4.34 -6.01 -7.52
C ASN A 38 -2.87 -5.70 -7.82
N ILE A 39 -2.17 -5.09 -6.87
CA ILE A 39 -0.73 -4.82 -7.03
C ILE A 39 0.03 -6.13 -7.20
N PHE A 40 -0.25 -7.13 -6.36
CA PHE A 40 0.35 -8.47 -6.52
C PHE A 40 0.00 -9.09 -7.86
N LYS A 41 -1.27 -9.00 -8.25
CA LYS A 41 -1.75 -9.59 -9.51
C LYS A 41 -1.04 -9.01 -10.73
N LEU A 42 -0.66 -7.75 -10.69
CA LEU A 42 0.02 -7.06 -11.79
C LEU A 42 1.53 -7.27 -11.83
N SER A 43 2.08 -7.91 -10.81
CA SER A 43 3.52 -8.12 -10.70
C SER A 43 3.91 -9.51 -11.14
N ASN A 44 5.06 -9.62 -11.81
CA ASN A 44 5.64 -10.92 -12.18
C ASN A 44 6.68 -11.41 -11.17
N LYS A 45 7.45 -10.50 -10.56
CA LYS A 45 8.57 -10.86 -9.71
C LYS A 45 8.50 -10.27 -8.31
N PHE A 46 8.28 -8.96 -8.18
CA PHE A 46 8.23 -8.35 -6.86
C PHE A 46 7.38 -7.08 -6.84
N ILE A 47 6.98 -6.71 -5.63
CA ILE A 47 6.35 -5.41 -5.36
C ILE A 47 7.20 -4.66 -4.35
N PHE A 48 7.13 -3.34 -4.40
CA PHE A 48 7.75 -2.47 -3.41
C PHE A 48 6.70 -1.48 -2.92
N LEU A 49 6.43 -1.50 -1.62
CA LEU A 49 5.49 -0.57 -1.01
C LEU A 49 6.19 0.19 0.11
N ASN A 50 6.01 1.49 0.14
CA ASN A 50 6.36 2.32 1.29
C ASN A 50 5.06 2.86 1.86
N ILE A 51 4.73 2.46 3.08
CA ILE A 51 3.45 2.77 3.72
C ILE A 51 3.69 3.68 4.92
N ALA A 52 2.98 4.82 4.96
CA ALA A 52 3.02 5.70 6.12
C ALA A 52 2.09 5.16 7.21
N CYS A 53 2.62 4.96 8.41
CA CYS A 53 1.88 4.46 9.56
C CYS A 53 1.66 5.58 10.59
N TYR A 54 1.52 6.81 10.12
CA TYR A 54 1.29 7.98 10.94
C TYR A 54 0.31 8.92 10.25
N PRO A 55 -0.40 9.80 11.00
CA PRO A 55 -1.33 10.74 10.38
C PRO A 55 -0.62 11.76 9.49
N ALA A 56 -1.26 12.15 8.41
CA ALA A 56 -0.79 13.24 7.57
C ALA A 56 -1.02 14.59 8.27
N VAL A 57 -0.32 15.62 7.81
CA VAL A 57 -0.54 16.99 8.28
C VAL A 57 -1.86 17.53 7.76
N LYS A 58 -2.25 17.14 6.54
CA LYS A 58 -3.47 17.64 5.87
C LYS A 58 -4.70 16.83 6.22
N SER A 59 -5.85 17.51 6.20
CA SER A 59 -7.15 16.88 6.37
C SER A 59 -7.99 17.03 5.10
N LEU A 60 -8.95 16.14 4.92
CA LEU A 60 -9.94 16.24 3.85
C LEU A 60 -10.97 17.31 4.21
N PRO A 61 -11.74 17.80 3.21
CA PRO A 61 -12.80 18.80 3.49
C PRO A 61 -13.80 18.37 4.54
N ASP A 62 -14.04 17.07 4.73
CA ASP A 62 -14.97 16.54 5.73
C ASP A 62 -14.32 16.37 7.12
N GLY A 63 -13.09 16.79 7.30
CA GLY A 63 -12.37 16.73 8.57
C GLY A 63 -11.56 15.47 8.80
N ARG A 64 -11.68 14.44 7.96
CA ARG A 64 -10.87 13.23 8.09
C ARG A 64 -9.43 13.50 7.66
N ASN A 65 -8.50 12.77 8.27
CA ASN A 65 -7.10 12.82 7.84
C ASN A 65 -6.99 12.26 6.41
N VAL A 66 -6.10 12.84 5.58
CA VAL A 66 -5.91 12.34 4.22
C VAL A 66 -5.30 10.93 4.21
N HIS A 67 -4.61 10.52 5.30
CA HIS A 67 -4.25 9.11 5.50
C HIS A 67 -5.48 8.38 6.03
N LEU A 68 -6.28 7.82 5.13
CA LEU A 68 -7.55 7.19 5.48
C LEU A 68 -7.38 5.83 6.15
N SER A 69 -6.24 5.17 5.97
CA SER A 69 -5.95 3.86 6.54
C SER A 69 -4.65 3.92 7.31
N ILE A 70 -4.74 4.39 8.57
CA ILE A 70 -3.57 4.46 9.46
C ILE A 70 -3.56 3.19 10.30
N LYS A 71 -2.50 2.38 10.14
CA LYS A 71 -2.36 1.11 10.84
C LYS A 71 -0.94 0.97 11.38
N GLU A 72 -0.80 0.15 12.42
CA GLU A 72 0.52 -0.22 12.93
C GLU A 72 1.21 -1.16 11.93
N PRO A 73 2.56 -1.20 11.89
CA PRO A 73 3.28 -2.09 10.99
C PRO A 73 2.85 -3.55 11.08
N ASN A 74 2.56 -4.07 12.28
CA ASN A 74 2.11 -5.44 12.44
C ASN A 74 0.76 -5.71 11.78
N GLU A 75 -0.13 -4.73 11.76
CA GLU A 75 -1.42 -4.85 11.10
C GLU A 75 -1.24 -4.95 9.58
N TRP A 76 -0.37 -4.11 9.02
CA TRP A 76 -0.03 -4.17 7.60
C TRP A 76 0.61 -5.52 7.25
N LYS A 77 1.51 -6.00 8.10
CA LYS A 77 2.17 -7.29 7.89
C LYS A 77 1.15 -8.42 7.82
N GLU A 78 0.17 -8.43 8.70
CA GLU A 78 -0.89 -9.44 8.72
C GLU A 78 -1.71 -9.41 7.44
N ILE A 79 -2.15 -8.22 7.03
CA ILE A 79 -2.94 -8.05 5.79
C ILE A 79 -2.15 -8.57 4.59
N ILE A 80 -0.92 -8.14 4.45
CA ILE A 80 -0.08 -8.49 3.30
C ILE A 80 0.29 -9.97 3.33
N SER A 81 0.55 -10.54 4.51
CA SER A 81 0.84 -11.97 4.64
C SER A 81 -0.31 -12.82 4.15
N ASN A 82 -1.54 -12.43 4.44
CA ASN A 82 -2.72 -13.16 3.99
C ASN A 82 -2.90 -13.06 2.46
N ILE A 83 -2.53 -11.94 1.88
CA ILE A 83 -2.63 -11.76 0.44
C ILE A 83 -1.51 -12.52 -0.29
N ARG A 84 -0.28 -12.44 0.23
CA ARG A 84 0.88 -13.03 -0.46
C ARG A 84 0.81 -14.56 -0.57
N ILE A 85 0.02 -15.22 0.28
CA ILE A 85 -0.18 -16.67 0.19
C ILE A 85 -0.70 -17.06 -1.19
N LYS A 86 -1.50 -16.22 -1.82
CA LYS A 86 -2.04 -16.46 -3.17
C LYS A 86 -1.02 -16.21 -4.27
N TYR A 87 0.10 -15.57 -3.95
CA TYR A 87 1.11 -15.16 -4.93
C TYR A 87 2.50 -15.58 -4.46
N PRO A 88 2.77 -16.91 -4.37
CA PRO A 88 4.01 -17.41 -3.76
C PRO A 88 5.28 -17.03 -4.53
N ASN A 89 5.15 -16.67 -5.81
CA ASN A 89 6.29 -16.33 -6.65
C ASN A 89 6.60 -14.84 -6.66
N ILE A 90 5.81 -14.02 -5.95
CA ILE A 90 6.00 -12.57 -5.90
C ILE A 90 6.60 -12.21 -4.55
N TYR A 91 7.75 -11.50 -4.58
CA TYR A 91 8.39 -11.07 -3.34
C TYR A 91 7.91 -9.68 -2.93
N PRO A 92 7.41 -9.51 -1.70
CA PRO A 92 7.00 -8.19 -1.22
C PRO A 92 8.13 -7.50 -0.45
N TYR A 93 8.61 -6.38 -0.99
CA TYR A 93 9.49 -5.46 -0.27
C TYR A 93 8.60 -4.37 0.33
N ILE A 94 8.32 -4.49 1.63
CA ILE A 94 7.39 -3.59 2.30
C ILE A 94 8.12 -2.82 3.38
N ILE A 95 8.09 -1.51 3.31
CA ILE A 95 8.66 -0.63 4.32
C ILE A 95 7.54 0.21 4.92
N CYS A 96 7.45 0.20 6.25
CA CYS A 96 6.54 1.04 6.99
C CYS A 96 7.30 2.19 7.63
N SER A 97 6.84 3.41 7.38
CA SER A 97 7.36 4.59 8.05
C SER A 97 6.53 4.82 9.31
N THR A 98 7.14 4.69 10.49
CA THR A 98 6.44 4.90 11.76
C THR A 98 6.41 6.37 12.14
N ASN A 99 7.34 7.14 11.61
CA ASN A 99 7.33 8.60 11.58
C ASN A 99 8.23 9.02 10.42
N ARG A 100 8.41 10.32 10.22
CA ARG A 100 9.16 10.82 9.07
C ARG A 100 10.62 10.38 9.02
N LYS A 101 11.16 9.83 10.13
CA LYS A 101 12.57 9.47 10.26
C LYS A 101 12.84 8.00 10.54
N LYS A 102 11.80 7.21 10.82
CA LYS A 102 11.96 5.80 11.18
C LYS A 102 11.23 4.91 10.21
N PHE A 103 11.91 3.85 9.78
CA PHE A 103 11.40 2.89 8.80
C PHE A 103 11.56 1.48 9.34
N ILE A 104 10.58 0.63 9.09
CA ILE A 104 10.58 -0.77 9.49
C ILE A 104 10.29 -1.61 8.26
N SER A 105 11.16 -2.58 7.99
CA SER A 105 10.92 -3.56 6.92
C SER A 105 10.05 -4.69 7.45
N LEU A 106 9.01 -5.07 6.72
CA LEU A 106 8.06 -6.10 7.18
C LEU A 106 8.47 -7.51 6.79
N PHE A 107 9.17 -7.66 5.68
CA PHE A 107 9.55 -9.00 5.16
C PHE A 107 11.01 -9.06 4.78
#